data_c7461ffee3ccd3d64f7ab7501591148f
#
_entry.id   c7461ffee3ccd3d64f7ab7501591148f
#
_cell.length_a   1.000
_cell.length_b   1.000
_cell.length_c   1.000
_cell.angle_alpha   90.00
_cell.angle_beta   90.00
_cell.angle_gamma   90.00
#
_symmetry.space_group_name_H-M   'P 1'
#
loop_
_entity.id
_entity.type
_entity.pdbx_description
1 polymer ?
#
loop_
_entity_poly.entity_id
_entity_poly.type
_entity_poly.pdbx_seq_one_letter_code
_entity_poly.pdbx_strand_id
1 'polypeptide(L)'
;MRYIDAFNHFFPKRYYEALLDTPAGSKDLGKRVRGIPALSDLDLRLRIVESFPDYAQLLSHGLPPMERLWGPEKTPEMAKPDNDGLGEI
;
A
#
# COMPACT_ATOMS: atom_id res chain seq x y z
N MET A 1 1.47 -16.04 22.92
CA MET A 1 0.28 -15.75 22.08
C MET A 1 0.72 -14.94 20.86
N ARG A 2 0.22 -15.30 19.70
CA ARG A 2 0.55 -14.60 18.45
C ARG A 2 -0.56 -13.63 18.08
N TYR A 3 -0.19 -12.41 17.75
CA TYR A 3 -1.13 -11.37 17.33
C TYR A 3 -1.06 -11.19 15.82
N ILE A 4 -2.20 -11.19 15.16
CA ILE A 4 -2.31 -10.95 13.72
C ILE A 4 -3.19 -9.73 13.52
N ASP A 5 -2.61 -8.67 12.96
CA ASP A 5 -3.34 -7.46 12.60
C ASP A 5 -3.85 -7.59 11.17
N ALA A 6 -5.15 -7.71 11.01
CA ALA A 6 -5.79 -7.90 9.71
C ALA A 6 -6.23 -6.58 9.06
N PHE A 7 -6.07 -5.46 9.73
CA PHE A 7 -6.44 -4.15 9.19
C PHE A 7 -5.20 -3.29 8.99
N ASN A 8 -4.46 -3.59 7.93
CA ASN A 8 -3.23 -2.90 7.56
C ASN A 8 -3.22 -2.57 6.09
N HIS A 9 -2.57 -1.45 5.76
CA HIS A 9 -2.43 -1.01 4.38
C HIS A 9 -0.97 -0.75 4.06
N PHE A 10 -0.60 -1.09 2.83
CA PHE A 10 0.72 -0.83 2.31
C PHE A 10 0.63 -0.57 0.80
N PHE A 11 1.45 0.35 0.32
CA PHE A 11 1.53 0.69 -1.10
C PHE A 11 2.83 0.14 -1.69
N PRO A 12 2.78 -0.99 -2.44
CA PRO A 12 3.97 -1.49 -3.12
C PRO A 12 4.53 -0.44 -4.08
N LYS A 13 5.84 -0.41 -4.24
CA LYS A 13 6.54 0.65 -4.96
C LYS A 13 5.93 0.97 -6.33
N ARG A 14 5.71 -0.04 -7.16
CA ARG A 14 5.16 0.16 -8.50
C ARG A 14 3.76 0.76 -8.49
N TYR A 15 2.92 0.26 -7.59
CA TYR A 15 1.58 0.79 -7.44
C TYR A 15 1.60 2.21 -6.89
N TYR A 16 2.45 2.49 -5.92
CA TYR A 16 2.59 3.81 -5.34
C TYR A 16 3.03 4.85 -6.37
N GLU A 17 3.99 4.50 -7.22
CA GLU A 17 4.43 5.37 -8.29
C GLU A 17 3.31 5.66 -9.30
N ALA A 18 2.53 4.64 -9.68
CA ALA A 18 1.37 4.82 -10.55
C ALA A 18 0.28 5.67 -9.90
N LEU A 19 0.07 5.49 -8.60
CA LEU A 19 -0.90 6.27 -7.84
C LEU A 19 -0.53 7.76 -7.83
N LEU A 20 0.75 8.09 -7.63
CA LEU A 20 1.22 9.47 -7.62
C LEU A 20 1.07 10.16 -8.99
N ASP A 21 1.02 9.41 -10.08
CA ASP A 21 0.79 9.97 -11.42
C ASP A 21 -0.66 10.36 -11.66
N THR A 22 -1.58 9.99 -10.76
CA THR A 22 -2.97 10.41 -10.87
C THR A 22 -3.18 11.76 -10.19
N PRO A 23 -4.14 12.60 -10.66
CA PRO A 23 -4.42 13.86 -10.00
C PRO A 23 -4.85 13.70 -8.54
N ALA A 24 -5.68 12.72 -8.24
CA ALA A 24 -6.12 12.46 -6.86
C ALA A 24 -4.95 11.99 -5.98
N GLY A 25 -4.11 11.11 -6.49
CA GLY A 25 -2.96 10.60 -5.75
C GLY A 25 -1.88 11.65 -5.51
N SER A 26 -1.68 12.59 -6.45
CA SER A 26 -0.66 13.62 -6.30
C SER A 26 -1.07 14.76 -5.38
N LYS A 27 -2.37 15.04 -5.26
CA LYS A 27 -2.85 16.19 -4.47
C LYS A 27 -3.08 15.86 -3.00
N ASP A 28 -4.13 15.13 -2.69
CA ASP A 28 -4.56 14.95 -1.31
C ASP A 28 -3.94 13.72 -0.64
N LEU A 29 -4.11 12.58 -1.27
CA LEU A 29 -3.65 11.32 -0.71
C LEU A 29 -2.13 11.21 -0.73
N GLY A 30 -1.50 11.68 -1.81
CA GLY A 30 -0.05 11.67 -1.94
C GLY A 30 0.65 12.41 -0.81
N LYS A 31 0.07 13.51 -0.34
CA LYS A 31 0.62 14.25 0.81
C LYS A 31 0.50 13.46 2.10
N ARG A 32 -0.63 12.80 2.32
CA ARG A 32 -0.86 12.00 3.53
C ARG A 32 0.06 10.79 3.58
N VAL A 33 0.17 10.08 2.47
CA VAL A 33 1.02 8.89 2.40
C VAL A 33 2.50 9.26 2.53
N ARG A 34 2.94 10.36 1.92
CA ARG A 34 4.30 10.83 2.05
C ARG A 34 4.68 11.19 3.48
N GLY A 35 3.70 11.61 4.28
CA GLY A 35 3.91 11.90 5.70
C GLY A 35 4.00 10.67 6.59
N ILE A 36 3.73 9.47 6.04
CA ILE A 36 3.75 8.21 6.79
C ILE A 36 4.64 7.20 6.04
N PRO A 37 5.96 7.21 6.28
CA PRO A 37 6.89 6.35 5.52
C PRO A 37 6.56 4.86 5.57
N ALA A 38 6.02 4.37 6.68
CA ALA A 38 5.69 2.95 6.82
C ALA A 38 4.61 2.47 5.85
N LEU A 39 3.89 3.38 5.16
CA LEU A 39 2.90 3.01 4.14
C LEU A 39 3.53 2.66 2.79
N SER A 40 4.75 3.08 2.54
CA SER A 40 5.40 2.88 1.24
C SER A 40 6.86 2.42 1.32
N ASP A 41 7.49 2.51 2.47
CA ASP A 41 8.86 2.04 2.70
C ASP A 41 8.84 0.67 3.37
N LEU A 42 9.07 -0.37 2.59
CA LEU A 42 9.00 -1.75 3.08
C LEU A 42 10.06 -2.04 4.14
N ASP A 43 11.29 -1.57 3.93
CA ASP A 43 12.38 -1.84 4.87
C ASP A 43 12.09 -1.23 6.24
N LEU A 44 11.60 0.00 6.27
CA LEU A 44 11.20 0.66 7.51
C LEU A 44 10.06 -0.10 8.19
N ARG A 45 9.06 -0.51 7.41
CA ARG A 45 7.91 -1.24 7.93
C ARG A 45 8.31 -2.58 8.54
N LEU A 46 9.18 -3.32 7.87
CA LEU A 46 9.66 -4.60 8.38
C LEU A 46 10.44 -4.43 9.68
N ARG A 47 11.26 -3.40 9.80
CA ARG A 47 11.96 -3.11 11.05
C ARG A 47 11.01 -2.82 12.19
N ILE A 48 9.92 -2.09 11.92
CA ILE A 48 8.91 -1.80 12.94
C ILE A 48 8.22 -3.09 13.37
N VAL A 49 7.78 -3.92 12.42
CA VAL A 49 7.09 -5.18 12.72
C VAL A 49 8.00 -6.13 13.50
N GLU A 50 9.26 -6.24 13.12
CA GLU A 50 10.24 -7.11 13.77
C GLU A 50 10.53 -6.69 15.21
N SER A 51 10.30 -5.43 15.56
CA SER A 51 10.49 -4.94 16.93
C SER A 51 9.42 -5.44 17.91
N PHE A 52 8.32 -6.02 17.42
CA PHE A 52 7.25 -6.55 18.23
C PHE A 52 7.21 -8.08 18.11
N PRO A 53 7.58 -8.84 19.18
CA PRO A 53 7.51 -10.30 19.14
C PRO A 53 6.07 -10.78 19.04
N ASP A 54 5.87 -11.90 18.37
CA ASP A 54 4.56 -12.54 18.22
C ASP A 54 3.52 -11.69 17.50
N TYR A 55 3.97 -10.75 16.66
CA TYR A 55 3.12 -9.86 15.90
C TYR A 55 3.31 -10.07 14.39
N ALA A 56 2.20 -10.15 13.66
CA ALA A 56 2.21 -10.27 12.20
C ALA A 56 1.11 -9.39 11.60
N GLN A 57 1.30 -8.98 10.35
CA GLN A 57 0.34 -8.17 9.61
C GLN A 57 -0.15 -8.89 8.36
N LEU A 58 -1.45 -8.75 8.08
CA LEU A 58 -2.01 -9.06 6.77
C LEU A 58 -2.12 -7.76 6.00
N LEU A 59 -1.37 -7.64 4.92
CA LEU A 59 -1.31 -6.41 4.15
C LEU A 59 -2.39 -6.38 3.09
N SER A 60 -3.00 -5.22 2.91
CA SER A 60 -3.97 -4.99 1.86
C SER A 60 -3.78 -3.63 1.22
N HIS A 61 -4.48 -3.41 0.12
CA HIS A 61 -4.50 -2.14 -0.59
C HIS A 61 -5.17 -1.05 0.24
N GLY A 62 -4.60 0.15 0.24
CA GLY A 62 -5.18 1.31 0.91
C GLY A 62 -6.07 2.15 -0.02
N LEU A 63 -6.68 3.19 0.54
CA LEU A 63 -7.46 4.16 -0.24
C LEU A 63 -6.55 5.03 -1.11
N PRO A 64 -7.05 5.62 -2.21
CA PRO A 64 -8.43 5.56 -2.69
C PRO A 64 -8.74 4.28 -3.48
N PRO A 65 -10.03 3.95 -3.69
CA PRO A 65 -10.39 2.82 -4.52
C PRO A 65 -9.87 2.99 -5.95
N MET A 66 -9.33 1.92 -6.52
CA MET A 66 -8.77 1.97 -7.88
C MET A 66 -9.79 2.44 -8.92
N GLU A 67 -11.05 2.06 -8.73
CA GLU A 67 -12.12 2.40 -9.66
C GLU A 67 -12.37 3.90 -9.76
N ARG A 68 -11.98 4.67 -8.77
CA ARG A 68 -12.08 6.12 -8.80
C ARG A 68 -10.89 6.80 -9.47
N LEU A 69 -9.75 6.11 -9.51
CA LEU A 69 -8.52 6.64 -10.10
C LEU A 69 -8.45 6.34 -11.60
N TRP A 70 -8.89 5.15 -11.97
CA TRP A 70 -8.85 4.66 -13.35
C TRP A 70 -10.20 4.09 -13.71
N GLY A 71 -10.56 4.15 -14.97
CA GLY A 71 -11.80 3.56 -15.45
C GLY A 71 -11.79 2.03 -15.39
N PRO A 72 -12.94 1.38 -15.64
CA PRO A 72 -13.04 -0.08 -15.55
C PRO A 72 -12.11 -0.82 -16.51
N GLU A 73 -11.68 -0.17 -17.58
CA GLU A 73 -10.76 -0.77 -18.55
C GLU A 73 -9.33 -0.85 -18.00
N LYS A 74 -8.91 0.13 -17.21
CA LYS A 74 -7.54 0.24 -16.71
C LYS A 74 -7.38 -0.33 -15.29
N THR A 75 -8.44 -0.44 -14.53
CA THR A 75 -8.40 -0.91 -13.14
C THR A 75 -7.77 -2.30 -13.00
N PRO A 76 -8.11 -3.32 -13.82
CA PRO A 76 -7.44 -4.62 -13.73
C PRO A 76 -5.94 -4.55 -14.00
N GLU A 77 -5.53 -3.69 -14.92
CA GLU A 77 -4.11 -3.47 -15.24
C GLU A 77 -3.36 -2.88 -14.04
N MET A 78 -4.00 -1.97 -13.31
CA MET A 78 -3.39 -1.34 -12.14
C MET A 78 -3.43 -2.23 -10.89
N ALA A 79 -4.42 -3.11 -10.78
CA ALA A 79 -4.52 -4.07 -9.68
C ALA A 79 -3.36 -5.08 -9.68
N LYS A 80 -2.85 -5.42 -10.87
CA LYS A 80 -1.78 -6.39 -11.00
C LYS A 80 -0.49 -5.97 -10.29
N PRO A 81 0.10 -4.79 -10.53
CA PRO A 81 1.31 -4.37 -9.81
C PRO A 81 1.08 -4.23 -8.30
N ASP A 82 -0.12 -3.86 -7.87
CA ASP A 82 -0.44 -3.79 -6.45
C ASP A 82 -0.45 -5.19 -5.83
N ASN A 83 -1.20 -6.12 -6.42
CA ASN A 83 -1.28 -7.49 -5.93
C ASN A 83 0.06 -8.22 -6.02
N ASP A 84 0.78 -8.07 -7.12
CA ASP A 84 2.09 -8.69 -7.29
C ASP A 84 3.08 -8.15 -6.27
N GLY A 85 3.08 -6.84 -6.05
CA GLY A 85 3.95 -6.20 -5.07
C GLY A 85 3.65 -6.66 -3.64
N LEU A 86 2.38 -6.79 -3.27
CA LEU A 86 2.00 -7.31 -1.96
C LEU A 86 2.38 -8.79 -1.81
N GLY A 87 2.26 -9.56 -2.88
CA GLY A 87 2.61 -10.98 -2.88
C GLY A 87 4.11 -11.24 -2.77
N GLU A 88 4.95 -10.30 -3.16
CA GLU A 88 6.41 -10.41 -3.05
C GLU A 88 6.94 -10.16 -1.63
N ILE A 89 6.13 -9.65 -0.76
CA ILE A 89 6.48 -9.39 0.63
C ILE A 89 6.32 -10.67 1.46
#